data_cf78bc2b8c4c17ceaec6665154e1e6d0
#
_entry.id   cf78bc2b8c4c17ceaec6665154e1e6d0
#
_cell.length_a   1.000
_cell.length_b   1.000
_cell.length_c   1.000
_cell.angle_alpha   90.00
_cell.angle_beta   90.00
_cell.angle_gamma   90.00
#
_symmetry.space_group_name_H-M   'P 1'
#
loop_
_entity.id
_entity.type
_entity.pdbx_description
1 polymer ?
#
loop_
_entity_poly.entity_id
_entity_poly.type
_entity_poly.pdbx_seq_one_letter_code
_entity_poly.pdbx_strand_id
1 'polypeptide(L)'
;MNWSISFEPLVSWPLFWVVIVPLALLALAGLWFRQRGSVLRFIALLALGAALLNPVFLDEEREALKSVVAVIVDRSQSQDIGDRTKQTDEALTGLQQRLGRFKQFDVRVVEAGKSEAADERTETRLFGALESAFRDVPPSRIGGAIMITDGEVHDAPAGAPEFNAPLHALITGNEHEKDRRIRFENAPRFGLVGKPLDM
;
A
#
# COMPACT_ATOMS: atom_id res chain seq x y z
N MET A 1 19.13 -0.40 -14.60
CA MET A 1 19.88 0.86 -14.78
C MET A 1 19.44 1.46 -16.10
N ASN A 2 18.59 2.48 -16.04
CA ASN A 2 18.14 3.20 -17.24
C ASN A 2 18.88 4.53 -17.26
N TRP A 3 19.88 4.61 -18.13
CA TRP A 3 20.63 5.84 -18.34
C TRP A 3 19.82 6.76 -19.24
N SER A 4 19.58 7.98 -18.79
CA SER A 4 19.02 9.03 -19.62
C SER A 4 19.92 10.25 -19.58
N ILE A 5 20.10 10.89 -20.76
CA ILE A 5 20.80 12.17 -20.84
C ILE A 5 19.73 13.24 -20.89
N SER A 6 19.72 14.10 -19.87
CA SER A 6 18.89 15.30 -19.83
C SER A 6 19.74 16.51 -20.13
N PHE A 7 19.16 17.52 -20.78
CA PHE A 7 19.80 18.79 -21.05
C PHE A 7 19.17 19.86 -20.16
N GLU A 8 19.96 20.41 -19.26
CA GLU A 8 19.55 21.53 -18.38
C GLU A 8 20.31 22.78 -18.80
N PRO A 9 19.89 23.49 -19.85
CA PRO A 9 20.64 24.63 -20.39
C PRO A 9 20.80 25.72 -19.35
N LEU A 10 22.03 26.23 -19.21
CA LEU A 10 22.39 27.32 -18.26
C LEU A 10 21.69 28.63 -18.59
N VAL A 11 21.18 28.75 -19.81
CA VAL A 11 20.44 29.96 -20.30
C VAL A 11 19.09 29.52 -20.87
N SER A 12 18.10 30.41 -20.86
CA SER A 12 16.80 30.11 -21.44
C SER A 12 16.93 29.73 -22.94
N TRP A 13 16.13 28.80 -23.42
CA TRP A 13 16.16 28.29 -24.79
C TRP A 13 16.13 29.38 -25.86
N PRO A 14 15.28 30.46 -25.74
CA PRO A 14 15.31 31.57 -26.72
C PRO A 14 16.65 32.29 -26.77
N LEU A 15 17.24 32.56 -25.62
CA LEU A 15 18.51 33.25 -25.51
C LEU A 15 19.66 32.41 -26.04
N PHE A 16 19.63 31.12 -25.80
CA PHE A 16 20.60 30.15 -26.36
C PHE A 16 20.63 30.25 -27.89
N TRP A 17 19.47 30.17 -28.55
CA TRP A 17 19.38 30.22 -29.99
C TRP A 17 19.77 31.60 -30.58
N VAL A 18 19.40 32.69 -29.94
CA VAL A 18 19.78 34.07 -30.35
C VAL A 18 21.30 34.26 -30.36
N VAL A 19 22.01 33.62 -29.45
CA VAL A 19 23.47 33.73 -29.36
C VAL A 19 24.17 32.72 -30.29
N ILE A 20 23.79 31.48 -30.23
CA ILE A 20 24.48 30.38 -30.94
C ILE A 20 24.31 30.45 -32.46
N VAL A 21 23.13 30.82 -32.97
CA VAL A 21 22.87 30.84 -34.42
C VAL A 21 23.74 31.91 -35.15
N PRO A 22 23.82 33.17 -34.70
CA PRO A 22 24.70 34.13 -35.37
C PRO A 22 26.18 33.75 -35.31
N LEU A 23 26.62 33.23 -34.15
CA LEU A 23 28.01 32.78 -33.98
C LEU A 23 28.34 31.57 -34.90
N ALA A 24 27.43 30.65 -35.04
CA ALA A 24 27.58 29.50 -35.96
C ALA A 24 27.64 29.97 -37.43
N LEU A 25 26.80 30.91 -37.81
CA LEU A 25 26.82 31.49 -39.19
C LEU A 25 28.15 32.19 -39.47
N LEU A 26 28.69 32.97 -38.51
CA LEU A 26 29.99 33.61 -38.62
C LEU A 26 31.13 32.61 -38.74
N ALA A 27 31.08 31.52 -37.97
CA ALA A 27 32.09 30.45 -38.02
C ALA A 27 32.05 29.71 -39.33
N LEU A 28 30.85 29.44 -39.86
CA LEU A 28 30.65 28.82 -41.18
C LEU A 28 31.15 29.72 -42.33
N ALA A 29 30.86 31.01 -42.28
CA ALA A 29 31.38 32.00 -43.22
C ALA A 29 32.94 32.04 -43.20
N GLY A 30 33.54 32.00 -42.02
CA GLY A 30 35.01 31.92 -41.88
C GLY A 30 35.62 30.66 -42.46
N LEU A 31 34.94 29.52 -42.39
CA LEU A 31 35.32 28.27 -43.05
C LEU A 31 35.21 28.40 -44.61
N TRP A 32 34.12 28.99 -45.09
CA TRP A 32 33.90 29.21 -46.52
C TRP A 32 34.98 30.07 -47.15
N PHE A 33 35.34 31.17 -46.47
CA PHE A 33 36.41 32.07 -46.94
C PHE A 33 37.82 31.55 -46.65
N ARG A 34 37.97 30.31 -46.15
CA ARG A 34 39.27 29.65 -45.83
C ARG A 34 40.19 30.50 -44.97
N GLN A 35 39.65 31.26 -44.02
CA GLN A 35 40.44 32.06 -43.12
C GLN A 35 41.30 31.20 -42.19
N ARG A 36 42.53 31.67 -41.93
CA ARG A 36 43.44 30.97 -41.01
C ARG A 36 42.81 30.91 -39.59
N GLY A 37 42.69 29.69 -39.01
CA GLY A 37 42.15 29.45 -37.67
C GLY A 37 40.62 29.31 -37.59
N SER A 38 39.88 29.29 -38.73
CA SER A 38 38.42 29.11 -38.73
C SER A 38 37.99 27.76 -38.14
N VAL A 39 38.77 26.69 -38.35
CA VAL A 39 38.49 25.38 -37.77
C VAL A 39 38.58 25.40 -36.25
N LEU A 40 39.57 26.10 -35.71
CA LEU A 40 39.73 26.21 -34.25
C LEU A 40 38.57 26.97 -33.59
N ARG A 41 38.11 28.08 -34.25
CA ARG A 41 36.93 28.84 -33.83
C ARG A 41 35.64 28.01 -33.87
N PHE A 42 35.49 27.18 -34.91
CA PHE A 42 34.32 26.27 -35.00
C PHE A 42 34.31 25.25 -33.90
N ILE A 43 35.43 24.62 -33.56
CA ILE A 43 35.58 23.66 -32.46
C ILE A 43 35.31 24.34 -31.12
N ALA A 44 35.86 25.56 -30.91
CA ALA A 44 35.60 26.32 -29.70
C ALA A 44 34.11 26.64 -29.51
N LEU A 45 33.43 26.96 -30.59
CA LEU A 45 32.00 27.27 -30.59
C LEU A 45 31.14 26.02 -30.30
N LEU A 46 31.53 24.86 -30.85
CA LEU A 46 30.89 23.57 -30.51
C LEU A 46 31.09 23.23 -29.03
N ALA A 47 32.30 23.41 -28.50
CA ALA A 47 32.59 23.16 -27.10
C ALA A 47 31.79 24.12 -26.18
N LEU A 48 31.70 25.41 -26.55
CA LEU A 48 30.86 26.41 -25.83
C LEU A 48 29.39 26.01 -25.87
N GLY A 49 28.88 25.61 -27.04
CA GLY A 49 27.48 25.18 -27.18
C GLY A 49 27.18 23.95 -26.32
N ALA A 50 28.08 22.96 -26.34
CA ALA A 50 27.95 21.78 -25.49
C ALA A 50 28.00 22.11 -24.00
N ALA A 51 28.87 23.05 -23.59
CA ALA A 51 28.93 23.51 -22.20
C ALA A 51 27.67 24.26 -21.77
N LEU A 52 27.10 25.11 -22.66
CA LEU A 52 25.86 25.82 -22.37
C LEU A 52 24.63 24.91 -22.31
N LEU A 53 24.63 23.80 -23.07
CA LEU A 53 23.57 22.79 -23.04
C LEU A 53 23.60 21.98 -21.73
N ASN A 54 24.72 22.01 -21.00
CA ASN A 54 24.88 21.35 -19.70
C ASN A 54 24.27 19.93 -19.67
N PRO A 55 24.82 18.95 -20.40
CA PRO A 55 24.32 17.58 -20.38
C PRO A 55 24.48 16.98 -18.98
N VAL A 56 23.37 16.60 -18.36
CA VAL A 56 23.31 15.94 -17.06
C VAL A 56 23.01 14.46 -17.26
N PHE A 57 23.83 13.59 -16.69
CA PHE A 57 23.54 12.16 -16.65
C PHE A 57 22.59 11.91 -15.49
N LEU A 58 21.36 11.55 -15.81
CA LEU A 58 20.40 11.07 -14.82
C LEU A 58 20.53 9.54 -14.71
N ASP A 59 20.95 9.07 -13.54
CA ASP A 59 20.83 7.68 -13.14
C ASP A 59 19.54 7.56 -12.31
N GLU A 60 18.47 7.07 -12.93
CA GLU A 60 17.18 6.94 -12.30
C GLU A 60 17.12 5.55 -11.64
N GLU A 61 17.46 5.49 -10.35
CA GLU A 61 17.26 4.29 -9.53
C GLU A 61 15.82 4.28 -9.03
N ARG A 62 14.95 3.55 -9.74
CA ARG A 62 13.55 3.35 -9.31
C ARG A 62 13.49 2.19 -8.33
N GLU A 63 13.50 2.46 -7.06
CA GLU A 63 13.04 1.48 -6.09
C GLU A 63 11.52 1.37 -6.16
N ALA A 64 11.03 0.18 -6.55
CA ALA A 64 9.61 -0.10 -6.51
C ALA A 64 9.15 -0.09 -5.04
N LEU A 65 8.29 0.86 -4.68
CA LEU A 65 7.68 0.91 -3.35
C LEU A 65 6.89 -0.38 -3.13
N LYS A 66 7.09 -1.00 -1.97
CA LYS A 66 6.38 -2.23 -1.61
C LYS A 66 4.88 -1.98 -1.52
N SER A 67 4.09 -2.91 -2.04
CA SER A 67 2.65 -2.93 -1.85
C SER A 67 2.32 -3.40 -0.43
N VAL A 68 1.36 -2.74 0.22
CA VAL A 68 0.94 -3.09 1.58
C VAL A 68 -0.19 -4.11 1.51
N VAL A 69 -0.04 -5.22 2.23
CA VAL A 69 -1.07 -6.25 2.41
C VAL A 69 -1.46 -6.28 3.88
N ALA A 70 -2.73 -6.00 4.19
CA ALA A 70 -3.25 -6.10 5.54
C ALA A 70 -3.75 -7.51 5.83
N VAL A 71 -3.36 -8.07 6.98
CA VAL A 71 -3.90 -9.33 7.51
C VAL A 71 -4.63 -8.98 8.81
N ILE A 72 -5.95 -9.02 8.77
CA ILE A 72 -6.81 -8.73 9.91
C ILE A 72 -7.17 -10.05 10.59
N VAL A 73 -6.83 -10.17 11.86
CA VAL A 73 -7.04 -11.39 12.65
C VAL A 73 -8.12 -11.13 13.66
N ASP A 74 -9.17 -11.90 13.58
CA ASP A 74 -10.27 -11.87 14.54
C ASP A 74 -9.86 -12.58 15.83
N ARG A 75 -9.94 -11.84 16.95
CA ARG A 75 -9.71 -12.31 18.32
C ARG A 75 -10.92 -12.07 19.22
N SER A 76 -12.10 -12.00 18.62
CA SER A 76 -13.35 -11.86 19.37
C SER A 76 -13.67 -13.12 20.19
N GLN A 77 -14.63 -13.02 21.08
CA GLN A 77 -15.03 -14.12 21.95
C GLN A 77 -15.55 -15.35 21.19
N SER A 78 -16.10 -15.17 19.98
CA SER A 78 -16.55 -16.26 19.12
C SER A 78 -15.39 -17.18 18.68
N GLN A 79 -14.17 -16.66 18.63
CA GLN A 79 -12.96 -17.42 18.30
C GLN A 79 -12.49 -18.34 19.43
N ASP A 80 -12.97 -18.15 20.67
CA ASP A 80 -12.65 -19.01 21.82
C ASP A 80 -13.43 -20.35 21.78
N ILE A 81 -14.35 -20.52 20.80
CA ILE A 81 -15.18 -21.73 20.66
C ILE A 81 -14.41 -22.81 19.90
N GLY A 82 -14.29 -24.00 20.51
CA GLY A 82 -13.65 -25.17 19.87
C GLY A 82 -12.20 -24.92 19.47
N ASP A 83 -11.83 -25.31 18.25
CA ASP A 83 -10.45 -25.22 17.73
C ASP A 83 -10.21 -23.94 16.88
N ARG A 84 -11.13 -22.97 16.88
CA ARG A 84 -11.05 -21.77 16.02
C ARG A 84 -9.79 -20.95 16.27
N THR A 85 -9.43 -20.72 17.54
CA THR A 85 -8.19 -20.02 17.90
C THR A 85 -6.96 -20.69 17.30
N LYS A 86 -6.88 -22.02 17.38
CA LYS A 86 -5.77 -22.79 16.82
C LYS A 86 -5.73 -22.71 15.29
N GLN A 87 -6.89 -22.82 14.63
CA GLN A 87 -7.01 -22.67 13.18
C GLN A 87 -6.57 -21.28 12.72
N THR A 88 -6.96 -20.24 13.47
CA THR A 88 -6.57 -18.83 13.22
C THR A 88 -5.05 -18.67 13.32
N ASP A 89 -4.41 -19.24 14.34
CA ASP A 89 -2.96 -19.15 14.55
C ASP A 89 -2.18 -19.91 13.47
N GLU A 90 -2.65 -21.09 13.09
CA GLU A 90 -2.07 -21.88 12.00
C GLU A 90 -2.21 -21.15 10.64
N ALA A 91 -3.39 -20.58 10.37
CA ALA A 91 -3.64 -19.80 9.18
C ALA A 91 -2.76 -18.56 9.12
N LEU A 92 -2.66 -17.80 10.21
CA LEU A 92 -1.80 -16.61 10.32
C LEU A 92 -0.33 -16.97 10.07
N THR A 93 0.16 -18.00 10.74
CA THR A 93 1.55 -18.46 10.58
C THR A 93 1.83 -18.87 9.13
N GLY A 94 0.92 -19.65 8.54
CA GLY A 94 1.04 -20.07 7.14
C GLY A 94 1.02 -18.90 6.16
N LEU A 95 0.16 -17.90 6.40
CA LEU A 95 0.11 -16.68 5.59
C LEU A 95 1.39 -15.86 5.71
N GLN A 96 1.88 -15.62 6.93
CA GLN A 96 3.11 -14.88 7.17
C GLN A 96 4.30 -15.53 6.47
N GLN A 97 4.42 -16.86 6.54
CA GLN A 97 5.48 -17.61 5.86
C GLN A 97 5.38 -17.50 4.33
N ARG A 98 4.18 -17.56 3.77
CA ARG A 98 3.96 -17.45 2.31
C ARG A 98 4.18 -16.02 1.82
N LEU A 99 3.59 -15.03 2.47
CA LEU A 99 3.72 -13.62 2.10
C LEU A 99 5.15 -13.11 2.31
N GLY A 100 5.84 -13.56 3.34
CA GLY A 100 7.23 -13.20 3.62
C GLY A 100 8.24 -13.64 2.56
N ARG A 101 7.87 -14.57 1.67
CA ARG A 101 8.69 -14.95 0.51
C ARG A 101 8.70 -13.87 -0.59
N PHE A 102 7.71 -13.00 -0.59
CA PHE A 102 7.55 -11.95 -1.60
C PHE A 102 8.09 -10.61 -1.07
N LYS A 103 9.30 -10.26 -1.49
CA LYS A 103 9.98 -9.02 -1.05
C LYS A 103 9.24 -7.74 -1.45
N GLN A 104 8.33 -7.82 -2.43
CA GLN A 104 7.51 -6.71 -2.90
C GLN A 104 6.33 -6.34 -1.99
N PHE A 105 6.03 -7.18 -0.99
CA PHE A 105 4.96 -6.91 -0.05
C PHE A 105 5.49 -6.41 1.29
N ASP A 106 4.77 -5.47 1.86
CA ASP A 106 4.83 -5.03 3.26
C ASP A 106 3.59 -5.56 3.96
N VAL A 107 3.77 -6.57 4.84
CA VAL A 107 2.66 -7.29 5.47
C VAL A 107 2.37 -6.66 6.82
N ARG A 108 1.17 -6.09 6.99
CA ARG A 108 0.68 -5.53 8.25
C ARG A 108 -0.32 -6.47 8.88
N VAL A 109 -0.02 -6.96 10.07
CA VAL A 109 -0.94 -7.80 10.86
C VAL A 109 -1.61 -6.93 11.91
N VAL A 110 -2.94 -6.94 11.94
CA VAL A 110 -3.75 -6.20 12.90
C VAL A 110 -4.73 -7.18 13.55
N GLU A 111 -4.71 -7.26 14.88
CA GLU A 111 -5.67 -8.05 15.65
C GLU A 111 -6.88 -7.19 16.00
N ALA A 112 -8.09 -7.69 15.73
CA ALA A 112 -9.36 -7.08 16.08
C ALA A 112 -10.06 -7.90 17.17
N GLY A 113 -10.86 -7.25 18.03
CA GLY A 113 -11.62 -7.94 19.10
C GLY A 113 -10.81 -8.29 20.33
N LYS A 114 -9.54 -7.88 20.44
CA LYS A 114 -8.71 -8.08 21.62
C LYS A 114 -8.89 -6.91 22.59
N SER A 115 -10.01 -6.87 23.30
CA SER A 115 -10.22 -5.91 24.40
C SER A 115 -10.26 -6.62 25.73
N GLU A 116 -9.71 -6.00 26.79
CA GLU A 116 -9.81 -6.50 28.16
C GLU A 116 -11.21 -6.25 28.76
N ALA A 117 -11.98 -5.32 28.17
CA ALA A 117 -13.35 -5.05 28.58
C ALA A 117 -14.30 -6.07 27.93
N ALA A 118 -15.06 -6.79 28.77
CA ALA A 118 -15.97 -7.85 28.32
C ALA A 118 -17.00 -7.38 27.29
N ASP A 119 -17.41 -6.12 27.34
CA ASP A 119 -18.41 -5.53 26.43
C ASP A 119 -17.86 -5.24 25.03
N GLU A 120 -16.56 -4.91 24.91
CA GLU A 120 -15.92 -4.64 23.62
C GLU A 120 -15.49 -5.91 22.88
N ARG A 121 -15.30 -7.03 23.58
CA ARG A 121 -14.98 -8.33 22.97
C ARG A 121 -16.17 -8.98 22.26
N THR A 122 -17.37 -8.47 22.50
CA THR A 122 -18.61 -9.01 21.95
C THR A 122 -18.88 -8.50 20.52
N GLU A 123 -18.26 -7.38 20.13
CA GLU A 123 -18.41 -6.80 18.80
C GLU A 123 -17.14 -6.99 17.95
N THR A 124 -17.26 -7.74 16.89
CA THR A 124 -16.15 -7.96 15.93
C THR A 124 -16.14 -6.83 14.91
N ARG A 125 -15.17 -5.90 15.03
CA ARG A 125 -14.99 -4.73 14.15
C ARG A 125 -13.79 -4.93 13.23
N LEU A 126 -13.96 -5.78 12.21
CA LEU A 126 -12.87 -6.11 11.29
C LEU A 126 -12.61 -5.01 10.26
N PHE A 127 -13.67 -4.33 9.80
CA PHE A 127 -13.52 -3.24 8.82
C PHE A 127 -12.90 -2.01 9.45
N GLY A 128 -13.21 -1.69 10.70
CA GLY A 128 -12.52 -0.62 11.44
C GLY A 128 -11.02 -0.91 11.65
N ALA A 129 -10.64 -2.16 11.90
CA ALA A 129 -9.25 -2.58 11.94
C ALA A 129 -8.57 -2.48 10.57
N LEU A 130 -9.28 -2.83 9.49
CA LEU A 130 -8.80 -2.71 8.11
C LEU A 130 -8.55 -1.25 7.72
N GLU A 131 -9.48 -0.34 8.03
CA GLU A 131 -9.31 1.10 7.80
C GLU A 131 -8.08 1.63 8.56
N SER A 132 -7.90 1.19 9.81
CA SER A 132 -6.74 1.56 10.61
C SER A 132 -5.43 1.06 10.01
N ALA A 133 -5.42 -0.15 9.44
CA ALA A 133 -4.25 -0.74 8.78
C ALA A 133 -3.81 0.05 7.54
N PHE A 134 -4.75 0.69 6.85
CA PHE A 134 -4.49 1.44 5.61
C PHE A 134 -4.48 2.96 5.75
N ARG A 135 -4.71 3.49 6.95
CA ARG A 135 -4.86 4.94 7.20
C ARG A 135 -3.71 5.79 6.65
N ASP A 136 -2.49 5.28 6.70
CA ASP A 136 -1.26 5.94 6.26
C ASP A 136 -0.76 5.43 4.89
N VAL A 137 -1.53 4.57 4.21
CA VAL A 137 -1.13 3.93 2.97
C VAL A 137 -1.80 4.61 1.79
N PRO A 138 -1.04 5.15 0.83
CA PRO A 138 -1.61 5.65 -0.41
C PRO A 138 -2.39 4.56 -1.14
N PRO A 139 -3.57 4.84 -1.74
CA PRO A 139 -4.40 3.85 -2.42
C PRO A 139 -3.67 3.05 -3.50
N SER A 140 -2.70 3.67 -4.19
CA SER A 140 -1.88 3.01 -5.21
C SER A 140 -0.91 1.96 -4.66
N ARG A 141 -0.68 1.95 -3.34
CA ARG A 141 0.20 0.99 -2.66
C ARG A 141 -0.57 -0.12 -1.93
N ILE A 142 -1.89 -0.06 -1.87
CA ILE A 142 -2.70 -1.11 -1.27
C ILE A 142 -2.70 -2.32 -2.21
N GLY A 143 -2.07 -3.41 -1.78
CA GLY A 143 -1.97 -4.65 -2.54
C GLY A 143 -3.14 -5.60 -2.31
N GLY A 144 -3.82 -5.49 -1.18
CA GLY A 144 -4.96 -6.31 -0.80
C GLY A 144 -5.13 -6.46 0.70
N ALA A 145 -6.21 -7.12 1.10
CA ALA A 145 -6.48 -7.45 2.48
C ALA A 145 -6.92 -8.91 2.64
N ILE A 146 -6.54 -9.53 3.76
CA ILE A 146 -6.93 -10.88 4.13
C ILE A 146 -7.50 -10.80 5.54
N MET A 147 -8.73 -11.27 5.72
CA MET A 147 -9.37 -11.40 7.04
C MET A 147 -9.38 -12.85 7.45
N ILE A 148 -9.02 -13.14 8.70
CA ILE A 148 -9.14 -14.46 9.33
C ILE A 148 -10.21 -14.32 10.40
N THR A 149 -11.40 -14.92 10.19
CA THR A 149 -12.58 -14.75 11.02
C THR A 149 -13.48 -15.97 10.91
N ASP A 150 -14.41 -16.14 11.86
CA ASP A 150 -15.49 -17.15 11.76
C ASP A 150 -16.68 -16.67 10.91
N GLY A 151 -16.62 -15.42 10.41
CA GLY A 151 -17.65 -14.82 9.57
C GLY A 151 -18.64 -13.95 10.34
N GLU A 152 -18.59 -13.88 11.66
CA GLU A 152 -19.43 -12.99 12.47
C GLU A 152 -18.79 -11.59 12.51
N VAL A 153 -19.23 -10.71 11.59
CA VAL A 153 -18.68 -9.34 11.43
C VAL A 153 -19.78 -8.33 11.69
N HIS A 154 -19.59 -7.44 12.65
CA HIS A 154 -20.63 -6.48 13.08
C HIS A 154 -20.54 -5.13 12.38
N ASP A 155 -19.39 -4.80 11.79
CA ASP A 155 -19.12 -3.52 11.11
C ASP A 155 -18.99 -3.65 9.58
N ALA A 156 -19.64 -4.67 9.01
CA ALA A 156 -19.61 -4.86 7.57
C ALA A 156 -20.27 -3.68 6.85
N PRO A 157 -19.59 -3.00 5.90
CA PRO A 157 -20.16 -1.89 5.17
C PRO A 157 -21.29 -2.37 4.25
N ALA A 158 -22.27 -1.50 4.00
CA ALA A 158 -23.41 -1.81 3.12
C ALA A 158 -22.99 -1.94 1.63
N GLY A 159 -21.78 -1.52 1.27
CA GLY A 159 -21.20 -1.55 -0.08
C GLY A 159 -19.80 -2.14 -0.10
N ALA A 160 -19.20 -2.18 -1.29
CA ALA A 160 -17.81 -2.59 -1.43
C ALA A 160 -16.89 -1.62 -0.66
N PRO A 161 -15.81 -2.12 -0.04
CA PRO A 161 -14.82 -1.26 0.61
C PRO A 161 -14.23 -0.24 -0.38
N GLU A 162 -13.95 0.98 0.09
CA GLU A 162 -13.48 2.09 -0.75
C GLU A 162 -12.04 1.95 -1.27
N PHE A 163 -11.39 0.81 -1.05
CA PHE A 163 -10.06 0.56 -1.62
C PHE A 163 -10.14 -0.36 -2.84
N ASN A 164 -9.46 0.03 -3.90
CA ASN A 164 -9.46 -0.70 -5.18
C ASN A 164 -8.45 -1.86 -5.17
N ALA A 165 -8.63 -2.81 -4.23
CA ALA A 165 -7.75 -3.96 -4.05
C ALA A 165 -8.55 -5.19 -3.58
N PRO A 166 -8.10 -6.42 -3.83
CA PRO A 166 -8.81 -7.63 -3.44
C PRO A 166 -8.91 -7.77 -1.92
N LEU A 167 -10.08 -8.20 -1.45
CA LEU A 167 -10.34 -8.60 -0.08
C LEU A 167 -10.65 -10.10 -0.06
N HIS A 168 -9.90 -10.86 0.70
CA HIS A 168 -10.08 -12.29 0.91
C HIS A 168 -10.45 -12.56 2.36
N ALA A 169 -11.32 -13.54 2.58
CA ALA A 169 -11.64 -14.05 3.91
C ALA A 169 -11.24 -15.52 4.03
N LEU A 170 -10.54 -15.84 5.11
CA LEU A 170 -10.29 -17.20 5.57
C LEU A 170 -11.24 -17.48 6.72
N ILE A 171 -12.20 -18.36 6.48
CA ILE A 171 -13.22 -18.66 7.48
C ILE A 171 -12.72 -19.81 8.36
N THR A 172 -12.73 -19.56 9.68
CA THR A 172 -12.41 -20.54 10.72
C THR A 172 -13.69 -21.20 11.24
N GLY A 173 -13.57 -22.39 11.81
CA GLY A 173 -14.70 -23.20 12.27
C GLY A 173 -14.91 -24.44 11.41
N ASN A 174 -15.98 -25.19 11.68
CA ASN A 174 -16.31 -26.42 10.98
C ASN A 174 -17.54 -26.21 10.08
N GLU A 175 -17.55 -26.85 8.91
CA GLU A 175 -18.55 -26.67 7.84
C GLU A 175 -20.02 -26.93 8.26
N HIS A 176 -20.24 -27.66 9.37
CA HIS A 176 -21.57 -27.99 9.88
C HIS A 176 -21.76 -27.62 11.36
N GLU A 177 -21.05 -26.62 11.81
CA GLU A 177 -21.14 -26.14 13.18
C GLU A 177 -22.55 -25.58 13.44
N LYS A 178 -23.24 -26.17 14.45
CA LYS A 178 -24.56 -25.71 14.85
C LYS A 178 -24.40 -24.77 16.03
N ASP A 179 -24.64 -23.52 15.84
CA ASP A 179 -24.75 -22.56 16.92
C ASP A 179 -26.08 -22.75 17.66
N ARG A 180 -26.02 -22.85 18.99
CA ARG A 180 -27.18 -22.95 19.86
C ARG A 180 -27.13 -21.79 20.83
N ARG A 181 -28.01 -20.83 20.64
CA ARG A 181 -28.14 -19.66 21.54
C ARG A 181 -29.37 -19.84 22.43
N ILE A 182 -29.18 -19.74 23.72
CA ILE A 182 -30.27 -19.65 24.69
C ILE A 182 -30.50 -18.18 24.98
N ARG A 183 -31.73 -17.72 24.75
CA ARG A 183 -32.15 -16.37 25.09
C ARG A 183 -33.31 -16.46 26.04
N PHE A 184 -33.18 -15.77 27.20
CA PHE A 184 -34.31 -15.61 28.13
C PHE A 184 -35.26 -14.57 27.54
N GLU A 185 -36.48 -14.98 27.16
CA GLU A 185 -37.50 -14.07 26.67
C GLU A 185 -38.24 -13.38 27.84
N ASN A 186 -38.43 -14.10 28.97
CA ASN A 186 -39.04 -13.58 30.17
C ASN A 186 -38.33 -14.14 31.39
N ALA A 187 -37.46 -13.36 32.02
CA ALA A 187 -36.90 -13.69 33.32
C ALA A 187 -37.58 -12.86 34.40
N PRO A 188 -38.24 -13.45 35.39
CA PRO A 188 -38.80 -12.69 36.50
C PRO A 188 -37.67 -11.99 37.29
N ARG A 189 -37.84 -10.72 37.60
CA ARG A 189 -36.82 -9.92 38.31
C ARG A 189 -36.62 -10.34 39.77
N PHE A 190 -37.54 -11.15 40.34
CA PHE A 190 -37.50 -11.59 41.71
C PHE A 190 -37.96 -13.06 41.81
N GLY A 191 -37.26 -13.85 42.64
CA GLY A 191 -37.65 -15.21 42.97
C GLY A 191 -37.77 -15.34 44.50
N LEU A 192 -38.74 -16.14 44.94
CA LEU A 192 -38.86 -16.49 46.37
C LEU A 192 -37.97 -17.71 46.62
N VAL A 193 -37.13 -17.62 47.67
CA VAL A 193 -36.25 -18.71 48.09
C VAL A 193 -37.10 -19.96 48.40
N GLY A 194 -36.79 -21.09 47.73
CA GLY A 194 -37.49 -22.38 47.92
C GLY A 194 -38.73 -22.58 47.07
N LYS A 195 -39.06 -21.69 46.08
CA LYS A 195 -40.10 -21.94 45.10
C LYS A 195 -39.49 -22.09 43.68
N PRO A 196 -40.00 -23.00 42.86
CA PRO A 196 -39.58 -23.09 41.47
C PRO A 196 -39.89 -21.80 40.72
N LEU A 197 -39.00 -21.38 39.83
CA LEU A 197 -39.13 -20.23 38.95
C LEU A 197 -39.36 -20.72 37.56
N ASP A 198 -40.48 -20.39 36.93
CA ASP A 198 -40.76 -20.64 35.54
C ASP A 198 -40.05 -19.56 34.69
N MET A 199 -39.11 -19.99 33.83
CA MET A 199 -38.35 -19.14 32.92
C MET A 199 -38.68 -19.46 31.45
#